data_0ce57929164d2fd83b49bfea86f570fd
#
_entry.id   0ce57929164d2fd83b49bfea86f570fd
#
_cell.length_a   1.000
_cell.length_b   1.000
_cell.length_c   1.000
_cell.angle_alpha   90.00
_cell.angle_beta   90.00
_cell.angle_gamma   90.00
#
_symmetry.space_group_name_H-M   'P 1'
#
loop_
_entity.id
_entity.type
_entity.pdbx_description
1 polymer ?
#
loop_
_entity_poly.entity_id
_entity_poly.type
_entity_poly.pdbx_seq_one_letter_code
_entity_poly.pdbx_strand_id
1 'polypeptide(L)'
;QWVRGYMPLLSGLEKEFEKEKPFAGLRVALSVHLEAKTAYLCRVLASGGAEMYVTGSNPLSTQDDVAAALAKSGLQVFAIHGATPEQYSAHLKEVIAAAPHIIIDDGGDLVNLIHNSFPQLLSNVIGGCEETTTGIIRLRAMAADKKLLFPMMAVNNAKCKYLFDNRYGTGQSVFDGINRT
;
A
#
# COMPACT_ATOMS: atom_id res chain seq x y z
N GLN A 1 18.94 -1.00 2.46
CA GLN A 1 19.95 0.08 2.37
C GLN A 1 20.06 0.64 0.95
N TRP A 2 20.14 -0.20 -0.08
CA TRP A 2 20.27 0.22 -1.49
C TRP A 2 19.12 1.17 -1.91
N VAL A 3 17.86 0.80 -1.70
CA VAL A 3 16.66 1.59 -2.09
C VAL A 3 16.68 3.00 -1.47
N ARG A 4 17.12 3.14 -0.22
CA ARG A 4 17.20 4.43 0.47
C ARG A 4 18.06 5.45 -0.29
N GLY A 5 19.14 5.00 -0.92
CA GLY A 5 20.01 5.84 -1.74
C GLY A 5 19.38 6.32 -3.05
N TYR A 6 18.38 5.60 -3.55
CA TYR A 6 17.69 5.90 -4.82
C TYR A 6 16.33 6.60 -4.67
N MET A 7 15.89 6.85 -3.42
CA MET A 7 14.63 7.54 -3.12
C MET A 7 14.88 8.79 -2.26
N PRO A 8 15.54 9.83 -2.82
CA PRO A 8 16.02 10.97 -2.03
C PRO A 8 14.89 11.80 -1.41
N LEU A 9 13.73 11.92 -2.08
CA LEU A 9 12.57 12.62 -1.52
C LEU A 9 12.01 11.87 -0.31
N LEU A 10 11.84 10.56 -0.41
CA LEU A 10 11.36 9.74 0.70
C LEU A 10 12.36 9.71 1.86
N SER A 11 13.67 9.70 1.54
CA SER A 11 14.74 9.81 2.54
C SER A 11 14.76 11.17 3.26
N GLY A 12 14.38 12.24 2.57
CA GLY A 12 14.17 13.56 3.17
C GLY A 12 13.01 13.54 4.15
N LEU A 13 11.86 13.01 3.72
CA LEU A 13 10.67 12.86 4.56
C LEU A 13 10.91 11.95 5.77
N GLU A 14 11.73 10.92 5.67
CA GLU A 14 12.06 10.05 6.82
C GLU A 14 12.59 10.88 7.99
N LYS A 15 13.51 11.81 7.73
CA LYS A 15 14.12 12.65 8.76
C LYS A 15 13.13 13.64 9.40
N GLU A 16 12.23 14.18 8.58
CA GLU A 16 11.17 15.09 9.02
C GLU A 16 10.16 14.31 9.88
N PHE A 17 9.67 13.17 9.38
CA PHE A 17 8.69 12.32 10.08
C PHE A 17 9.25 11.72 11.38
N GLU A 18 10.53 11.38 11.40
CA GLU A 18 11.22 10.91 12.61
C GLU A 18 11.16 11.95 13.74
N LYS A 19 11.24 13.24 13.39
CA LYS A 19 11.18 14.35 14.31
C LYS A 19 9.75 14.73 14.69
N GLU A 20 8.86 14.85 13.69
CA GLU A 20 7.53 15.44 13.87
C GLU A 20 6.47 14.43 14.30
N LYS A 21 6.70 13.12 14.02
CA LYS A 21 5.77 12.03 14.33
C LYS A 21 4.33 12.27 13.83
N PRO A 22 4.13 12.64 12.54
CA PRO A 22 2.82 13.05 12.04
C PRO A 22 1.77 11.91 12.05
N PHE A 23 2.20 10.67 12.19
CA PHE A 23 1.32 9.50 12.23
C PHE A 23 1.20 8.86 13.63
N ALA A 24 1.64 9.56 14.69
CA ALA A 24 1.57 9.03 16.03
C ALA A 24 0.13 8.67 16.42
N GLY A 25 -0.08 7.42 16.87
CA GLY A 25 -1.39 6.87 17.23
C GLY A 25 -2.28 6.47 16.06
N LEU A 26 -1.78 6.55 14.81
CA LEU A 26 -2.52 6.13 13.64
C LEU A 26 -2.13 4.71 13.20
N ARG A 27 -3.13 3.87 12.97
CA ARG A 27 -2.98 2.57 12.32
C ARG A 27 -3.13 2.73 10.81
N VAL A 28 -2.14 2.27 10.07
CA VAL A 28 -2.08 2.35 8.61
C VAL A 28 -2.12 0.95 8.02
N ALA A 29 -3.17 0.66 7.27
CA ALA A 29 -3.30 -0.56 6.47
C ALA A 29 -2.69 -0.31 5.09
N LEU A 30 -1.78 -1.18 4.66
CA LEU A 30 -1.15 -1.08 3.35
C LEU A 30 -1.26 -2.41 2.59
N SER A 31 -1.78 -2.33 1.36
CA SER A 31 -1.79 -3.42 0.38
C SER A 31 -1.24 -2.89 -0.94
N VAL A 32 0.07 -3.04 -1.13
CA VAL A 32 0.82 -2.64 -2.33
C VAL A 32 1.80 -3.75 -2.68
N HIS A 33 2.30 -3.81 -3.92
CA HIS A 33 3.35 -4.77 -4.28
C HIS A 33 4.48 -4.75 -3.26
N LEU A 34 4.66 -5.86 -2.52
CA LEU A 34 5.59 -5.92 -1.39
C LEU A 34 7.00 -6.24 -1.86
N GLU A 35 7.71 -5.21 -2.23
CA GLU A 35 9.09 -5.21 -2.68
C GLU A 35 9.90 -4.10 -1.97
N ALA A 36 11.15 -3.92 -2.32
CA ALA A 36 12.09 -3.07 -1.57
C ALA A 36 11.65 -1.59 -1.44
N LYS A 37 11.00 -1.00 -2.46
CA LYS A 37 10.53 0.41 -2.41
C LYS A 37 9.34 0.56 -1.46
N THR A 38 8.36 -0.36 -1.56
CA THR A 38 7.22 -0.43 -0.65
C THR A 38 7.69 -0.65 0.79
N ALA A 39 8.65 -1.53 1.01
CA ALA A 39 9.22 -1.73 2.34
C ALA A 39 9.87 -0.46 2.91
N TYR A 40 10.53 0.31 2.07
CA TYR A 40 11.10 1.57 2.52
C TYR A 40 10.02 2.60 2.85
N LEU A 41 8.94 2.69 2.05
CA LEU A 41 7.77 3.51 2.37
C LEU A 41 7.18 3.14 3.73
N CYS A 42 6.96 1.84 3.99
CA CYS A 42 6.44 1.36 5.28
C CYS A 42 7.32 1.81 6.45
N ARG A 43 8.65 1.73 6.31
CA ARG A 43 9.59 2.16 7.34
C ARG A 43 9.55 3.66 7.57
N VAL A 44 9.40 4.47 6.52
CA VAL A 44 9.29 5.93 6.63
C VAL A 44 8.01 6.32 7.37
N LEU A 45 6.89 5.68 7.05
CA LEU A 45 5.63 5.89 7.77
C LEU A 45 5.74 5.46 9.25
N ALA A 46 6.34 4.30 9.51
CA ALA A 46 6.60 3.81 10.87
C ALA A 46 7.53 4.76 11.66
N SER A 47 8.58 5.31 11.01
CA SER A 47 9.44 6.31 11.64
C SER A 47 8.67 7.58 12.00
N GLY A 48 7.61 7.90 11.27
CA GLY A 48 6.64 8.95 11.58
C GLY A 48 5.63 8.62 12.66
N GLY A 49 5.72 7.44 13.28
CA GLY A 49 4.85 7.01 14.38
C GLY A 49 3.65 6.16 13.95
N ALA A 50 3.53 5.78 12.66
CA ALA A 50 2.46 4.91 12.20
C ALA A 50 2.61 3.48 12.75
N GLU A 51 1.51 2.90 13.20
CA GLU A 51 1.38 1.46 13.42
C GLU A 51 1.03 0.80 12.08
N MET A 52 2.00 0.11 11.49
CA MET A 52 1.87 -0.43 10.13
C MET A 52 1.33 -1.86 10.13
N TYR A 53 0.28 -2.09 9.34
CA TYR A 53 -0.30 -3.38 9.02
C TYR A 53 -0.20 -3.58 7.51
N VAL A 54 0.62 -4.52 7.07
CA VAL A 54 1.13 -4.60 5.70
C VAL A 54 0.78 -5.94 5.07
N THR A 55 0.25 -5.90 3.86
CA THR A 55 0.13 -7.06 2.97
C THR A 55 0.59 -6.72 1.56
N GLY A 56 0.76 -7.73 0.70
CA GLY A 56 1.04 -7.52 -0.72
C GLY A 56 -0.26 -7.45 -1.52
N SER A 57 -0.36 -6.55 -2.49
CA SER A 57 -1.50 -6.48 -3.41
C SER A 57 -1.52 -7.61 -4.45
N ASN A 58 -0.39 -8.27 -4.66
CA ASN A 58 -0.25 -9.40 -5.57
C ASN A 58 0.71 -10.45 -5.01
N PRO A 59 0.23 -11.68 -4.74
CA PRO A 59 1.09 -12.74 -4.22
C PRO A 59 2.29 -13.07 -5.10
N LEU A 60 2.17 -12.95 -6.43
CA LEU A 60 3.26 -13.28 -7.36
C LEU A 60 4.39 -12.26 -7.37
N SER A 61 4.13 -11.03 -6.95
CA SER A 61 5.15 -9.97 -6.83
C SER A 61 5.70 -9.80 -5.42
N THR A 62 5.09 -10.44 -4.43
CA THR A 62 5.56 -10.42 -3.04
C THR A 62 6.96 -11.04 -2.95
N GLN A 63 7.86 -10.38 -2.21
CA GLN A 63 9.22 -10.85 -1.92
C GLN A 63 9.29 -11.26 -0.44
N ASP A 64 9.49 -12.56 -0.19
CA ASP A 64 9.44 -13.13 1.17
C ASP A 64 10.55 -12.61 2.08
N ASP A 65 11.74 -12.36 1.53
CA ASP A 65 12.86 -11.77 2.25
C ASP A 65 12.58 -10.34 2.70
N VAL A 66 11.86 -9.58 1.87
CA VAL A 66 11.40 -8.22 2.17
C VAL A 66 10.31 -8.26 3.25
N ALA A 67 9.32 -9.15 3.11
CA ALA A 67 8.26 -9.34 4.10
C ALA A 67 8.85 -9.72 5.47
N ALA A 68 9.76 -10.69 5.50
CA ALA A 68 10.43 -11.13 6.71
C ALA A 68 11.28 -10.02 7.35
N ALA A 69 11.97 -9.20 6.53
CA ALA A 69 12.76 -8.08 7.02
C ALA A 69 11.89 -6.99 7.67
N LEU A 70 10.71 -6.70 7.10
CA LEU A 70 9.75 -5.77 7.69
C LEU A 70 9.19 -6.31 9.01
N ALA A 71 8.76 -7.58 9.05
CA ALA A 71 8.28 -8.23 10.27
C ALA A 71 9.35 -8.21 11.37
N LYS A 72 10.60 -8.51 11.03
CA LYS A 72 11.75 -8.44 11.96
C LYS A 72 11.98 -7.02 12.49
N SER A 73 11.62 -6.00 11.73
CA SER A 73 11.74 -4.59 12.17
C SER A 73 10.57 -4.11 13.05
N GLY A 74 9.61 -5.00 13.37
CA GLY A 74 8.50 -4.72 14.28
C GLY A 74 7.18 -4.34 13.61
N LEU A 75 7.09 -4.34 12.29
CA LEU A 75 5.84 -4.11 11.56
C LEU A 75 4.98 -5.38 11.54
N GLN A 76 3.66 -5.21 11.51
CA GLN A 76 2.73 -6.34 11.32
C GLN A 76 2.62 -6.66 9.83
N VAL A 77 3.10 -7.83 9.40
CA VAL A 77 3.19 -8.22 7.99
C VAL A 77 2.49 -9.54 7.75
N PHE A 78 1.56 -9.54 6.81
CA PHE A 78 0.74 -10.68 6.42
C PHE A 78 0.89 -10.89 4.90
N ALA A 79 1.97 -11.48 4.45
CA ALA A 79 2.26 -11.65 3.03
C ALA A 79 3.22 -12.82 2.80
N ILE A 80 2.94 -13.61 1.77
CA ILE A 80 3.76 -14.75 1.33
C ILE A 80 3.75 -14.77 -0.19
N HIS A 81 4.91 -15.00 -0.81
CA HIS A 81 5.01 -15.24 -2.24
C HIS A 81 4.21 -16.47 -2.65
N GLY A 82 3.44 -16.37 -3.72
CA GLY A 82 2.65 -17.48 -4.21
C GLY A 82 1.46 -17.87 -3.31
N ALA A 83 1.02 -16.99 -2.40
CA ALA A 83 -0.16 -17.22 -1.57
C ALA A 83 -1.37 -17.62 -2.42
N THR A 84 -2.14 -18.62 -1.96
CA THR A 84 -3.40 -19.01 -2.60
C THR A 84 -4.44 -17.89 -2.46
N PRO A 85 -5.54 -17.92 -3.26
CA PRO A 85 -6.61 -16.94 -3.12
C PRO A 85 -7.19 -16.87 -1.68
N GLU A 86 -7.29 -18.00 -1.01
CA GLU A 86 -7.79 -18.12 0.36
C GLU A 86 -6.80 -17.46 1.36
N GLN A 87 -5.51 -17.72 1.19
CA GLN A 87 -4.45 -17.10 1.99
C GLN A 87 -4.39 -15.59 1.75
N TYR A 88 -4.46 -15.16 0.48
CA TYR A 88 -4.51 -13.73 0.16
C TYR A 88 -5.72 -13.05 0.81
N SER A 89 -6.91 -13.66 0.72
CA SER A 89 -8.10 -13.14 1.39
C SER A 89 -7.94 -13.08 2.92
N ALA A 90 -7.27 -14.07 3.53
CA ALA A 90 -6.97 -14.07 4.96
C ALA A 90 -6.02 -12.92 5.33
N HIS A 91 -4.96 -12.69 4.54
CA HIS A 91 -4.00 -11.59 4.77
C HIS A 91 -4.69 -10.22 4.74
N LEU A 92 -5.58 -9.98 3.75
CA LEU A 92 -6.37 -8.73 3.69
C LEU A 92 -7.24 -8.55 4.95
N LYS A 93 -7.86 -9.62 5.44
CA LYS A 93 -8.71 -9.59 6.64
C LYS A 93 -7.89 -9.27 7.90
N GLU A 94 -6.71 -9.84 8.05
CA GLU A 94 -5.81 -9.54 9.17
C GLU A 94 -5.42 -8.06 9.20
N VAL A 95 -5.10 -7.49 8.04
CA VAL A 95 -4.79 -6.06 7.92
C VAL A 95 -5.99 -5.18 8.28
N ILE A 96 -7.20 -5.54 7.85
CA ILE A 96 -8.43 -4.79 8.18
C ILE A 96 -8.85 -4.98 9.63
N ALA A 97 -8.61 -6.16 10.24
CA ALA A 97 -8.94 -6.43 11.64
C ALA A 97 -8.23 -5.49 12.62
N ALA A 98 -7.13 -4.89 12.21
CA ALA A 98 -6.45 -3.83 12.96
C ALA A 98 -7.28 -2.55 13.12
N ALA A 99 -8.44 -2.43 12.48
CA ALA A 99 -9.29 -1.23 12.47
C ALA A 99 -8.52 0.04 12.04
N PRO A 100 -8.03 0.10 10.80
CA PRO A 100 -7.13 1.15 10.33
C PRO A 100 -7.80 2.52 10.29
N HIS A 101 -6.98 3.56 10.49
CA HIS A 101 -7.36 4.95 10.29
C HIS A 101 -7.05 5.45 8.87
N ILE A 102 -6.00 4.89 8.25
CA ILE A 102 -5.55 5.24 6.90
C ILE A 102 -5.37 3.95 6.10
N ILE A 103 -5.82 3.97 4.83
CA ILE A 103 -5.67 2.84 3.90
C ILE A 103 -4.79 3.29 2.73
N ILE A 104 -3.74 2.50 2.43
CA ILE A 104 -2.93 2.64 1.22
C ILE A 104 -3.16 1.37 0.40
N ASP A 105 -3.83 1.52 -0.74
CA ASP A 105 -4.31 0.39 -1.54
C ASP A 105 -3.76 0.44 -2.97
N ASP A 106 -3.68 -0.72 -3.59
CA ASP A 106 -3.24 -0.90 -4.97
C ASP A 106 -4.15 -1.93 -5.65
N GLY A 107 -5.19 -1.43 -6.27
CA GLY A 107 -6.26 -2.20 -6.91
C GLY A 107 -7.61 -2.12 -6.19
N GLY A 108 -7.68 -1.48 -5.02
CA GLY A 108 -8.91 -1.23 -4.29
C GLY A 108 -9.46 -2.43 -3.51
N ASP A 109 -8.63 -3.45 -3.23
CA ASP A 109 -9.10 -4.66 -2.54
C ASP A 109 -9.36 -4.43 -1.05
N LEU A 110 -8.51 -3.66 -0.35
CA LEU A 110 -8.77 -3.28 1.05
C LEU A 110 -10.01 -2.40 1.15
N VAL A 111 -10.13 -1.40 0.26
CA VAL A 111 -11.29 -0.49 0.24
C VAL A 111 -12.57 -1.27 -0.03
N ASN A 112 -12.57 -2.18 -1.00
CA ASN A 112 -13.73 -3.01 -1.29
C ASN A 112 -14.08 -3.95 -0.12
N LEU A 113 -13.08 -4.57 0.49
CA LEU A 113 -13.26 -5.50 1.60
C LEU A 113 -13.89 -4.80 2.82
N ILE A 114 -13.38 -3.62 3.20
CA ILE A 114 -13.90 -2.91 4.37
C ILE A 114 -15.35 -2.46 4.16
N HIS A 115 -15.71 -1.98 2.97
CA HIS A 115 -17.07 -1.54 2.66
C HIS A 115 -18.08 -2.69 2.66
N ASN A 116 -17.70 -3.86 2.15
CA ASN A 116 -18.62 -4.98 1.97
C ASN A 116 -18.66 -5.93 3.16
N SER A 117 -17.53 -6.12 3.86
CA SER A 117 -17.41 -7.16 4.88
C SER A 117 -17.18 -6.63 6.30
N PHE A 118 -16.73 -5.38 6.43
CA PHE A 118 -16.43 -4.78 7.73
C PHE A 118 -17.01 -3.36 7.88
N PRO A 119 -18.30 -3.15 7.57
CA PRO A 119 -18.91 -1.82 7.58
C PRO A 119 -18.83 -1.12 8.95
N GLN A 120 -18.75 -1.88 10.04
CA GLN A 120 -18.59 -1.36 11.40
C GLN A 120 -17.24 -0.63 11.62
N LEU A 121 -16.25 -0.85 10.76
CA LEU A 121 -14.94 -0.22 10.85
C LEU A 121 -14.82 1.07 10.02
N LEU A 122 -15.81 1.35 9.15
CA LEU A 122 -15.78 2.52 8.25
C LEU A 122 -15.64 3.84 9.00
N SER A 123 -16.25 3.95 10.18
CA SER A 123 -16.17 5.17 11.01
C SER A 123 -14.76 5.46 11.54
N ASN A 124 -13.87 4.46 11.56
CA ASN A 124 -12.48 4.64 11.99
C ASN A 124 -11.60 5.19 10.86
N VAL A 125 -12.01 5.00 9.59
CA VAL A 125 -11.18 5.37 8.44
C VAL A 125 -11.30 6.87 8.17
N ILE A 126 -10.20 7.59 8.30
CA ILE A 126 -10.08 9.01 7.99
C ILE A 126 -10.01 9.22 6.47
N GLY A 127 -9.34 8.29 5.76
CA GLY A 127 -9.17 8.33 4.32
C GLY A 127 -8.09 7.37 3.83
N GLY A 128 -7.79 7.45 2.54
CA GLY A 128 -6.75 6.60 1.97
C GLY A 128 -6.16 7.11 0.66
N CYS A 129 -5.27 6.30 0.11
CA CYS A 129 -4.58 6.53 -1.16
C CYS A 129 -4.71 5.30 -2.06
N GLU A 130 -4.88 5.52 -3.36
CA GLU A 130 -4.91 4.46 -4.36
C GLU A 130 -3.79 4.64 -5.38
N GLU A 131 -3.00 3.57 -5.55
CA GLU A 131 -1.78 3.53 -6.35
C GLU A 131 -2.06 3.37 -7.85
N THR A 132 -3.14 2.65 -8.25
CA THR A 132 -3.21 2.11 -9.61
C THR A 132 -4.50 2.46 -10.36
N THR A 133 -4.42 2.42 -11.71
CA THR A 133 -5.51 2.77 -12.62
C THR A 133 -6.77 1.93 -12.37
N THR A 134 -6.64 0.62 -12.21
CA THR A 134 -7.79 -0.28 -11.99
C THR A 134 -8.49 0.02 -10.67
N GLY A 135 -7.74 0.31 -9.60
CA GLY A 135 -8.29 0.75 -8.32
C GLY A 135 -9.04 2.08 -8.44
N ILE A 136 -8.46 3.07 -9.13
CA ILE A 136 -9.14 4.35 -9.37
C ILE A 136 -10.47 4.17 -10.12
N ILE A 137 -10.53 3.27 -11.12
CA ILE A 137 -11.78 2.98 -11.84
C ILE A 137 -12.83 2.42 -10.87
N ARG A 138 -12.46 1.46 -10.02
CA ARG A 138 -13.35 0.89 -8.99
C ARG A 138 -13.84 1.96 -8.01
N LEU A 139 -12.94 2.79 -7.49
CA LEU A 139 -13.28 3.86 -6.54
C LEU A 139 -14.20 4.91 -7.16
N ARG A 140 -13.99 5.27 -8.42
CA ARG A 140 -14.90 6.18 -9.15
C ARG A 140 -16.30 5.60 -9.32
N ALA A 141 -16.42 4.32 -9.63
CA ALA A 141 -17.72 3.63 -9.69
C ALA A 141 -18.39 3.64 -8.31
N MET A 142 -17.67 3.29 -7.24
CA MET A 142 -18.18 3.34 -5.86
C MET A 142 -18.64 4.77 -5.48
N ALA A 143 -17.89 5.80 -5.87
CA ALA A 143 -18.24 7.19 -5.59
C ALA A 143 -19.48 7.63 -6.37
N ALA A 144 -19.61 7.25 -7.65
CA ALA A 144 -20.78 7.53 -8.47
C ALA A 144 -22.05 6.88 -7.87
N ASP A 145 -21.92 5.66 -7.36
CA ASP A 145 -22.99 4.93 -6.67
C ASP A 145 -23.25 5.43 -5.23
N LYS A 146 -22.50 6.45 -4.76
CA LYS A 146 -22.55 6.96 -3.38
C LYS A 146 -22.21 5.88 -2.31
N LYS A 147 -21.42 4.89 -2.68
CA LYS A 147 -20.98 3.79 -1.81
C LYS A 147 -19.60 3.99 -1.21
N LEU A 148 -18.80 4.91 -1.73
CA LEU A 148 -17.48 5.26 -1.16
C LEU A 148 -17.71 6.20 0.03
N LEU A 149 -17.48 5.72 1.26
CA LEU A 149 -17.89 6.40 2.50
C LEU A 149 -16.76 7.17 3.19
N PHE A 150 -15.56 7.16 2.64
CA PHE A 150 -14.42 7.98 3.10
C PHE A 150 -13.61 8.50 1.91
N PRO A 151 -12.86 9.61 2.08
CA PRO A 151 -12.09 10.20 0.98
C PRO A 151 -10.92 9.32 0.58
N MET A 152 -10.68 9.23 -0.75
CA MET A 152 -9.53 8.53 -1.33
C MET A 152 -8.74 9.45 -2.26
N MET A 153 -7.43 9.53 -2.04
CA MET A 153 -6.51 10.26 -2.91
C MET A 153 -6.12 9.38 -4.10
N ALA A 154 -6.37 9.89 -5.32
CA ALA A 154 -6.01 9.22 -6.57
C ALA A 154 -4.51 9.46 -6.89
N VAL A 155 -3.61 8.83 -6.15
CA VAL A 155 -2.15 8.98 -6.30
C VAL A 155 -1.71 8.59 -7.72
N ASN A 156 -2.32 7.56 -8.30
CA ASN A 156 -2.09 7.17 -9.69
C ASN A 156 -2.23 8.35 -10.68
N ASN A 157 -3.11 9.30 -10.40
CA ASN A 157 -3.41 10.41 -11.32
C ASN A 157 -2.54 11.65 -11.08
N ALA A 158 -1.65 11.62 -10.09
CA ALA A 158 -0.65 12.67 -9.91
C ALA A 158 0.26 12.74 -11.15
N LYS A 159 0.50 13.94 -11.66
CA LYS A 159 1.34 14.13 -12.87
C LYS A 159 2.74 13.53 -12.69
N CYS A 160 3.33 13.66 -11.49
CA CYS A 160 4.64 13.09 -11.17
C CYS A 160 4.65 11.56 -11.09
N LYS A 161 3.50 10.90 -10.92
CA LYS A 161 3.35 9.44 -10.97
C LYS A 161 2.96 8.98 -12.36
N TYR A 162 1.82 9.41 -12.86
CA TYR A 162 1.22 8.91 -14.09
C TYR A 162 2.07 9.15 -15.34
N LEU A 163 2.67 10.35 -15.47
CA LEU A 163 3.47 10.70 -16.65
C LEU A 163 4.85 10.00 -16.68
N PHE A 164 5.29 9.42 -15.61
CA PHE A 164 6.60 8.76 -15.49
C PHE A 164 6.44 7.26 -15.26
N ASP A 165 5.83 6.85 -14.16
CA ASP A 165 5.70 5.44 -13.80
C ASP A 165 4.83 4.67 -14.81
N ASN A 166 3.59 5.08 -15.02
CA ASN A 166 2.68 4.38 -15.93
C ASN A 166 3.18 4.43 -17.38
N ARG A 167 3.75 5.56 -17.79
CA ARG A 167 4.17 5.77 -19.18
C ARG A 167 5.49 5.10 -19.53
N TYR A 168 6.51 5.27 -18.70
CA TYR A 168 7.86 4.79 -18.98
C TYR A 168 8.23 3.56 -18.18
N GLY A 169 7.92 3.54 -16.87
CA GLY A 169 8.27 2.45 -15.97
C GLY A 169 7.60 1.14 -16.38
N THR A 170 6.31 1.17 -16.70
CA THR A 170 5.57 -0.02 -17.15
C THR A 170 6.15 -0.56 -18.46
N GLY A 171 6.36 0.29 -19.46
CA GLY A 171 6.90 -0.12 -20.77
C GLY A 171 8.31 -0.72 -20.62
N GLN A 172 9.18 -0.08 -19.88
CA GLN A 172 10.53 -0.58 -19.62
C GLN A 172 10.51 -1.92 -18.90
N SER A 173 9.69 -2.08 -17.86
CA SER A 173 9.59 -3.31 -17.09
C SER A 173 9.07 -4.49 -17.94
N VAL A 174 8.10 -4.24 -18.82
CA VAL A 174 7.61 -5.25 -19.78
C VAL A 174 8.72 -5.66 -20.75
N PHE A 175 9.46 -4.69 -21.30
CA PHE A 175 10.56 -4.96 -22.21
C PHE A 175 11.71 -5.72 -21.52
N ASP A 176 12.06 -5.35 -20.29
CA ASP A 176 13.04 -6.07 -19.49
C ASP A 176 12.60 -7.53 -19.21
N GLY A 177 11.31 -7.76 -18.96
CA GLY A 177 10.75 -9.10 -18.81
C GLY A 177 10.92 -9.94 -20.08
N ILE A 178 10.57 -9.39 -21.24
CA ILE A 178 10.71 -10.06 -22.55
C ILE A 178 12.18 -10.43 -22.81
N ASN A 179 13.12 -9.51 -22.52
CA ASN A 179 14.54 -9.74 -22.77
C ASN A 179 15.19 -10.78 -21.84
N ARG A 180 14.56 -11.08 -20.71
CA ARG A 180 15.09 -12.04 -19.72
C ARG A 180 14.45 -13.42 -19.81
N THR A 181 13.43 -13.58 -20.64
CA THR A 181 12.73 -14.86 -20.89
C THR A 181 13.27 -15.55 -22.11
#